data_423d85e7c08adb97ed27caaaf8e38cb2
#
_entry.id   423d85e7c08adb97ed27caaaf8e38cb2
#
_cell.length_a   1.000
_cell.length_b   1.000
_cell.length_c   1.000
_cell.angle_alpha   90.00
_cell.angle_beta   90.00
_cell.angle_gamma   90.00
#
_symmetry.space_group_name_H-M   'P 1'
#
loop_
_entity.id
_entity.type
_entity.pdbx_description
1 polymer ?
#
loop_
_entity_poly.entity_id
_entity_poly.type
_entity_poly.pdbx_seq_one_letter_code
_entity_poly.pdbx_strand_id
1 'polypeptide(L)'
;MASATVLVGFVAVGRLDSIHFRPRLESREGQAVAGQPSTAYAIEVLSLLDAVLTPLRTRTEKTYSEPLATRAYAKEAIEVRDADGRIRQTRDYPRLKHGGTHLGADEGRRDADVGQRLLAALALGVVAWWAVAAMTAAGLARAHACSHREAWRRIWRNECDFAWNAVLAAMAALLLLLLPVAMLAADYHVFGTDKVGQDVLYQILKSVRTALVIGLVTTLVM
;
A
#
# COMPACT_ATOMS: atom_id res chain seq x y z
N MET A 1 -13.48 24.03 -6.47
CA MET A 1 -14.07 22.69 -6.68
C MET A 1 -13.13 21.51 -6.38
N ALA A 2 -11.81 21.68 -6.34
CA ALA A 2 -10.87 20.63 -5.90
C ALA A 2 -11.13 20.10 -4.47
N SER A 3 -11.69 20.94 -3.59
CA SER A 3 -11.99 20.60 -2.21
C SER A 3 -13.00 19.46 -2.05
N ALA A 4 -13.97 19.28 -2.96
CA ALA A 4 -15.01 18.29 -2.82
C ALA A 4 -14.50 16.85 -3.08
N THR A 5 -13.57 16.66 -4.03
CA THR A 5 -13.02 15.35 -4.36
C THR A 5 -12.10 14.84 -3.25
N VAL A 6 -11.31 15.76 -2.66
CA VAL A 6 -10.49 15.46 -1.49
C VAL A 6 -11.37 15.09 -0.30
N LEU A 7 -12.47 15.82 -0.08
CA LEU A 7 -13.42 15.55 1.00
C LEU A 7 -14.11 14.18 0.86
N VAL A 8 -14.48 13.77 -0.36
CA VAL A 8 -15.10 12.46 -0.63
C VAL A 8 -14.10 11.33 -0.35
N GLY A 9 -12.85 11.45 -0.81
CA GLY A 9 -11.78 10.49 -0.49
C GLY A 9 -11.53 10.39 1.02
N PHE A 10 -11.55 11.52 1.71
CA PHE A 10 -11.41 11.62 3.15
C PHE A 10 -12.54 10.92 3.92
N VAL A 11 -13.80 11.17 3.55
CA VAL A 11 -14.97 10.53 4.17
C VAL A 11 -14.94 9.02 3.96
N ALA A 12 -14.49 8.55 2.78
CA ALA A 12 -14.36 7.13 2.50
C ALA A 12 -13.32 6.46 3.40
N VAL A 13 -12.11 7.04 3.52
CA VAL A 13 -11.05 6.51 4.40
C VAL A 13 -11.48 6.56 5.86
N GLY A 14 -12.08 7.66 6.32
CA GLY A 14 -12.61 7.80 7.67
C GLY A 14 -13.72 6.79 7.99
N ARG A 15 -14.60 6.47 7.03
CA ARG A 15 -15.61 5.43 7.19
C ARG A 15 -15.00 4.03 7.30
N LEU A 16 -14.03 3.70 6.45
CA LEU A 16 -13.36 2.41 6.50
C LEU A 16 -12.66 2.17 7.84
N ASP A 17 -12.09 3.21 8.44
CA ASP A 17 -11.43 3.09 9.74
C ASP A 17 -12.39 3.22 10.92
N SER A 18 -13.60 3.73 10.74
CA SER A 18 -14.64 3.80 11.78
C SER A 18 -15.38 2.48 11.98
N ILE A 19 -15.37 1.59 10.99
CA ILE A 19 -15.99 0.27 11.08
C ILE A 19 -15.00 -0.69 11.74
N HIS A 20 -15.28 -1.10 12.97
CA HIS A 20 -14.44 -2.01 13.74
C HIS A 20 -15.11 -3.37 13.86
N PHE A 21 -14.32 -4.42 13.81
CA PHE A 21 -14.77 -5.79 14.05
C PHE A 21 -13.72 -6.56 14.86
N ARG A 22 -14.17 -7.60 15.51
CA ARG A 22 -13.28 -8.56 16.18
C ARG A 22 -13.25 -9.85 15.37
N PRO A 23 -12.09 -10.24 14.82
CA PRO A 23 -12.01 -11.51 14.12
C PRO A 23 -12.28 -12.67 15.06
N ARG A 24 -13.04 -13.65 14.57
CA ARG A 24 -13.25 -14.91 15.28
C ARG A 24 -11.96 -15.72 15.22
N LEU A 25 -11.48 -16.19 16.35
CA LEU A 25 -10.35 -17.10 16.39
C LEU A 25 -10.85 -18.48 15.95
N GLU A 26 -10.36 -18.97 14.83
CA GLU A 26 -10.54 -20.37 14.45
C GLU A 26 -9.72 -21.22 15.42
N SER A 27 -10.40 -22.12 16.13
CA SER A 27 -9.73 -23.11 16.99
C SER A 27 -8.87 -23.99 16.08
N ARG A 28 -7.55 -23.87 16.18
CA ARG A 28 -6.65 -24.89 15.63
C ARG A 28 -7.02 -26.20 16.31
N GLU A 29 -7.50 -27.16 15.56
CA GLU A 29 -7.77 -28.51 16.03
C GLU A 29 -6.53 -29.05 16.75
N GLY A 30 -6.62 -29.18 18.07
CA GLY A 30 -5.55 -29.72 18.92
C GLY A 30 -5.34 -29.05 20.28
N GLN A 31 -5.92 -27.87 20.54
CA GLN A 31 -5.85 -27.23 21.86
C GLN A 31 -7.26 -26.85 22.38
N ALA A 32 -8.15 -27.81 22.46
CA ALA A 32 -9.36 -27.68 23.22
C ALA A 32 -9.00 -27.84 24.69
N VAL A 33 -8.78 -26.73 25.40
CA VAL A 33 -8.83 -26.69 26.84
C VAL A 33 -10.30 -26.93 27.23
N ALA A 34 -10.57 -28.08 27.82
CA ALA A 34 -11.91 -28.48 28.23
C ALA A 34 -12.53 -27.39 29.13
N GLY A 35 -13.64 -26.79 28.68
CA GLY A 35 -14.45 -25.89 29.52
C GLY A 35 -14.62 -24.45 29.04
N GLN A 36 -14.02 -24.02 27.92
CA GLN A 36 -14.28 -22.68 27.36
C GLN A 36 -15.26 -22.74 26.18
N PRO A 37 -16.21 -21.79 26.10
CA PRO A 37 -17.14 -21.73 24.96
C PRO A 37 -16.34 -21.58 23.66
N SER A 38 -16.73 -22.32 22.64
CA SER A 38 -16.08 -22.44 21.31
C SER A 38 -16.06 -21.16 20.47
N THR A 39 -16.35 -20.01 21.03
CA THR A 39 -16.37 -18.69 20.38
C THR A 39 -15.41 -17.74 21.04
N ALA A 40 -14.09 -18.02 20.96
CA ALA A 40 -13.07 -17.05 21.35
C ALA A 40 -12.93 -15.99 20.23
N TYR A 41 -13.16 -14.72 20.58
CA TYR A 41 -12.84 -13.59 19.70
C TYR A 41 -11.45 -13.06 20.03
N ALA A 42 -10.73 -12.59 19.03
CA ALA A 42 -9.45 -11.93 19.25
C ALA A 42 -9.62 -10.71 20.16
N ILE A 43 -8.62 -10.45 21.00
CA ILE A 43 -8.60 -9.28 21.88
C ILE A 43 -8.46 -8.00 21.03
N GLU A 44 -7.78 -8.11 19.91
CA GLU A 44 -7.58 -6.98 18.98
C GLU A 44 -8.87 -6.63 18.24
N VAL A 45 -9.22 -5.36 18.27
CA VAL A 45 -10.30 -4.78 17.49
C VAL A 45 -9.68 -4.24 16.21
N LEU A 46 -10.10 -4.79 15.07
CA LEU A 46 -9.62 -4.38 13.75
C LEU A 46 -10.60 -3.44 13.09
N SER A 47 -10.09 -2.44 12.38
CA SER A 47 -10.90 -1.64 11.46
C SER A 47 -11.00 -2.31 10.08
N LEU A 48 -11.94 -1.88 9.26
CA LEU A 48 -12.03 -2.34 7.87
C LEU A 48 -10.77 -1.97 7.08
N LEU A 49 -10.15 -0.84 7.39
CA LEU A 49 -8.87 -0.44 6.82
C LEU A 49 -7.76 -1.43 7.19
N ASP A 50 -7.71 -1.87 8.45
CA ASP A 50 -6.74 -2.90 8.89
C ASP A 50 -6.95 -4.23 8.16
N ALA A 51 -8.20 -4.58 7.81
CA ALA A 51 -8.50 -5.77 7.02
C ALA A 51 -7.94 -5.66 5.59
N VAL A 52 -8.13 -4.52 4.93
CA VAL A 52 -7.58 -4.26 3.59
C VAL A 52 -6.05 -4.23 3.62
N LEU A 53 -5.47 -3.65 4.67
CA LEU A 53 -4.01 -3.55 4.86
C LEU A 53 -3.40 -4.77 5.57
N THR A 54 -4.16 -5.86 5.75
CA THR A 54 -3.66 -7.10 6.39
C THR A 54 -2.34 -7.59 5.81
N PRO A 55 -2.12 -7.60 4.48
CA PRO A 55 -0.84 -8.03 3.91
C PRO A 55 0.36 -7.20 4.39
N LEU A 56 0.18 -5.89 4.61
CA LEU A 56 1.23 -5.02 5.14
C LEU A 56 1.36 -5.16 6.67
N ARG A 57 0.22 -5.29 7.37
CA ARG A 57 0.18 -5.41 8.84
C ARG A 57 0.86 -6.69 9.35
N THR A 58 0.69 -7.80 8.66
CA THR A 58 1.24 -9.10 9.07
C THR A 58 2.70 -9.30 8.74
N ARG A 59 3.27 -8.43 7.90
CA ARG A 59 4.69 -8.45 7.54
C ARG A 59 5.51 -7.75 8.60
N THR A 60 5.91 -8.48 9.62
CA THR A 60 6.78 -7.97 10.68
C THR A 60 8.16 -8.61 10.56
N GLU A 61 9.18 -7.78 10.61
CA GLU A 61 10.58 -8.18 10.68
C GLU A 61 11.08 -8.18 12.13
N LYS A 62 12.30 -8.61 12.37
CA LYS A 62 12.87 -8.58 13.72
C LYS A 62 13.27 -7.18 14.17
N THR A 63 13.81 -6.40 13.25
CA THR A 63 14.39 -5.08 13.53
C THR A 63 14.22 -4.15 12.33
N TYR A 64 14.80 -2.96 12.47
CA TYR A 64 14.87 -1.95 11.43
C TYR A 64 15.48 -2.48 10.12
N SER A 65 14.87 -2.13 9.01
CA SER A 65 15.39 -2.33 7.66
C SER A 65 15.34 -1.04 6.84
N GLU A 66 16.28 -0.90 5.91
CA GLU A 66 16.27 0.19 4.95
C GLU A 66 15.11 0.04 3.94
N PRO A 67 14.70 1.13 3.27
CA PRO A 67 13.76 1.07 2.16
C PRO A 67 14.22 0.11 1.06
N LEU A 68 13.30 -0.74 0.59
CA LEU A 68 13.56 -1.74 -0.45
C LEU A 68 14.69 -2.72 -0.13
N ALA A 69 15.11 -2.85 1.13
CA ALA A 69 16.17 -3.76 1.52
C ALA A 69 15.75 -5.23 1.42
N THR A 70 16.73 -6.10 1.19
CA THR A 70 16.61 -7.56 1.25
C THR A 70 17.25 -8.13 2.52
N ARG A 71 18.08 -7.33 3.19
CA ARG A 71 18.79 -7.68 4.44
C ARG A 71 18.48 -6.68 5.55
N ALA A 72 18.57 -7.15 6.78
CA ALA A 72 18.42 -6.30 7.96
C ALA A 72 19.58 -5.31 8.08
N TYR A 73 19.34 -4.17 8.70
CA TYR A 73 20.35 -3.14 8.92
C TYR A 73 21.37 -3.53 10.01
N ALA A 74 20.95 -4.32 11.00
CA ALA A 74 21.80 -4.74 12.11
C ALA A 74 22.47 -6.08 11.84
N LYS A 75 23.77 -6.19 12.17
CA LYS A 75 24.48 -7.46 12.13
C LYS A 75 24.03 -8.34 13.29
N GLU A 76 23.62 -9.57 12.99
CA GLU A 76 23.29 -10.59 13.97
C GLU A 76 24.35 -11.71 13.93
N ALA A 77 24.49 -12.43 15.04
CA ALA A 77 25.29 -13.64 15.06
C ALA A 77 24.47 -14.76 14.41
N ILE A 78 24.91 -15.20 13.24
CA ILE A 78 24.28 -16.29 12.48
C ILE A 78 25.15 -17.53 12.63
N GLU A 79 24.52 -18.65 12.93
CA GLU A 79 25.18 -19.95 12.94
C GLU A 79 25.26 -20.48 11.51
N VAL A 80 26.46 -20.50 10.97
CA VAL A 80 26.76 -21.08 9.66
C VAL A 80 27.39 -22.45 9.89
N ARG A 81 26.83 -23.46 9.25
CA ARG A 81 27.39 -24.81 9.26
C ARG A 81 28.39 -24.92 8.12
N ASP A 82 29.68 -25.06 8.46
CA ASP A 82 30.75 -25.32 7.49
C ASP A 82 30.57 -26.68 6.80
N ALA A 83 31.23 -26.88 5.67
CA ALA A 83 31.23 -28.13 4.92
C ALA A 83 31.65 -29.35 5.78
N ASP A 84 32.43 -29.12 6.82
CA ASP A 84 32.87 -30.12 7.80
C ASP A 84 31.85 -30.38 8.94
N GLY A 85 30.63 -29.79 8.86
CA GLY A 85 29.58 -29.96 9.85
C GLY A 85 29.79 -29.18 11.16
N ARG A 86 30.84 -28.38 11.25
CA ARG A 86 31.11 -27.52 12.43
C ARG A 86 30.24 -26.28 12.40
N ILE A 87 29.63 -25.97 13.55
CA ILE A 87 28.84 -24.73 13.72
C ILE A 87 29.81 -23.59 14.01
N ARG A 88 29.86 -22.61 13.14
CA ARG A 88 30.63 -21.37 13.32
C ARG A 88 29.69 -20.19 13.47
N GLN A 89 29.85 -19.40 14.53
CA GLN A 89 29.12 -18.15 14.68
C GLN A 89 29.83 -17.06 13.87
N THR A 90 29.12 -16.56 12.84
CA THR A 90 29.58 -15.43 12.03
C THR A 90 28.62 -14.26 12.21
N ARG A 91 29.16 -13.04 12.30
CA ARG A 91 28.33 -11.83 12.32
C ARG A 91 28.09 -11.38 10.88
N ASP A 92 26.84 -11.51 10.45
CA ASP A 92 26.40 -11.06 9.12
C ASP A 92 25.04 -10.36 9.21
N TYR A 93 24.65 -9.72 8.13
CA TYR A 93 23.34 -9.10 7.98
C TYR A 93 22.30 -10.17 7.60
N PRO A 94 21.38 -10.54 8.51
CA PRO A 94 20.40 -11.56 8.22
C PRO A 94 19.44 -11.10 7.10
N ARG A 95 18.95 -12.06 6.32
CA ARG A 95 17.93 -11.77 5.31
C ARG A 95 16.62 -11.42 5.98
N LEU A 96 15.90 -10.47 5.38
CA LEU A 96 14.55 -10.14 5.79
C LEU A 96 13.59 -11.30 5.50
N LYS A 97 12.60 -11.45 6.36
CA LYS A 97 11.60 -12.51 6.25
C LYS A 97 10.61 -12.24 5.11
N HIS A 98 10.30 -10.97 4.86
CA HIS A 98 9.30 -10.55 3.88
C HIS A 98 9.87 -9.63 2.79
N GLY A 99 11.06 -9.05 2.98
CA GLY A 99 11.70 -8.16 2.01
C GLY A 99 12.49 -8.93 0.95
N GLY A 100 12.04 -8.91 -0.33
CA GLY A 100 12.77 -9.49 -1.46
C GLY A 100 12.93 -11.02 -1.42
N THR A 101 12.04 -11.74 -0.77
CA THR A 101 12.12 -13.21 -0.60
C THR A 101 12.09 -13.97 -1.92
N HIS A 102 11.41 -13.43 -2.93
CA HIS A 102 11.31 -14.03 -4.27
C HIS A 102 12.64 -14.07 -5.03
N LEU A 103 13.62 -13.23 -4.65
CA LEU A 103 14.94 -13.22 -5.29
C LEU A 103 15.82 -14.44 -4.91
N GLY A 104 15.44 -15.22 -3.90
CA GLY A 104 16.22 -16.37 -3.46
C GLY A 104 17.65 -15.97 -3.10
N ALA A 105 18.66 -16.67 -3.66
CA ALA A 105 20.09 -16.39 -3.43
C ALA A 105 20.64 -15.21 -4.27
N ASP A 106 19.89 -14.77 -5.29
CA ASP A 106 20.32 -13.81 -6.31
C ASP A 106 20.02 -12.35 -5.89
N GLU A 107 20.57 -11.91 -4.76
CA GLU A 107 20.36 -10.55 -4.25
C GLU A 107 20.89 -9.46 -5.20
N GLY A 108 21.86 -9.79 -6.05
CA GLY A 108 22.40 -8.86 -7.06
C GLY A 108 21.38 -8.40 -8.10
N ARG A 109 20.26 -9.11 -8.25
CA ARG A 109 19.16 -8.74 -9.15
C ARG A 109 18.13 -7.79 -8.56
N ARG A 110 18.27 -7.40 -7.29
CA ARG A 110 17.30 -6.52 -6.60
C ARG A 110 17.00 -5.25 -7.40
N ASP A 111 18.05 -4.55 -7.83
CA ASP A 111 17.89 -3.26 -8.51
C ASP A 111 17.23 -3.41 -9.89
N ALA A 112 17.52 -4.51 -10.59
CA ALA A 112 16.87 -4.85 -11.86
C ALA A 112 15.40 -5.22 -11.64
N ASP A 113 15.06 -6.00 -10.62
CA ASP A 113 13.69 -6.39 -10.28
C ASP A 113 12.86 -5.17 -9.86
N VAL A 114 13.40 -4.33 -8.98
CA VAL A 114 12.75 -3.08 -8.56
C VAL A 114 12.51 -2.16 -9.76
N GLY A 115 13.52 -2.01 -10.65
CA GLY A 115 13.39 -1.22 -11.87
C GLY A 115 12.33 -1.77 -12.82
N GLN A 116 12.29 -3.08 -13.02
CA GLN A 116 11.30 -3.73 -13.89
C GLN A 116 9.88 -3.56 -13.34
N ARG A 117 9.67 -3.75 -12.05
CA ARG A 117 8.37 -3.56 -11.38
C ARG A 117 7.93 -2.11 -11.43
N LEU A 118 8.85 -1.18 -11.22
CA LEU A 118 8.58 0.26 -11.34
C LEU A 118 8.12 0.62 -12.76
N LEU A 119 8.84 0.16 -13.78
CA LEU A 119 8.48 0.40 -15.19
C LEU A 119 7.12 -0.24 -15.53
N ALA A 120 6.86 -1.46 -15.07
CA ALA A 120 5.58 -2.14 -15.28
C ALA A 120 4.43 -1.38 -14.60
N ALA A 121 4.63 -0.89 -13.37
CA ALA A 121 3.64 -0.09 -12.66
C ALA A 121 3.36 1.23 -13.36
N LEU A 122 4.39 1.93 -13.81
CA LEU A 122 4.23 3.17 -14.57
C LEU A 122 3.51 2.95 -15.90
N ALA A 123 3.87 1.90 -16.64
CA ALA A 123 3.20 1.52 -17.88
C ALA A 123 1.71 1.20 -17.64
N LEU A 124 1.42 0.41 -16.61
CA LEU A 124 0.05 0.10 -16.20
C LEU A 124 -0.72 1.37 -15.79
N GLY A 125 -0.08 2.29 -15.05
CA GLY A 125 -0.66 3.57 -14.66
C GLY A 125 -1.03 4.44 -15.85
N VAL A 126 -0.14 4.53 -16.85
CA VAL A 126 -0.39 5.25 -18.09
C VAL A 126 -1.55 4.63 -18.87
N VAL A 127 -1.57 3.30 -19.02
CA VAL A 127 -2.65 2.58 -19.71
C VAL A 127 -3.99 2.78 -18.98
N ALA A 128 -4.01 2.64 -17.67
CA ALA A 128 -5.21 2.86 -16.87
C ALA A 128 -5.72 4.30 -16.98
N TRP A 129 -4.82 5.28 -16.92
CA TRP A 129 -5.16 6.67 -17.11
C TRP A 129 -5.76 6.95 -18.49
N TRP A 130 -5.15 6.42 -19.55
CA TRP A 130 -5.67 6.54 -20.92
C TRP A 130 -7.05 5.91 -21.07
N ALA A 131 -7.28 4.75 -20.45
CA ALA A 131 -8.59 4.11 -20.47
C ALA A 131 -9.66 4.98 -19.80
N VAL A 132 -9.36 5.53 -18.60
CA VAL A 132 -10.27 6.45 -17.92
C VAL A 132 -10.51 7.70 -18.73
N ALA A 133 -9.47 8.32 -19.28
CA ALA A 133 -9.57 9.51 -20.09
C ALA A 133 -10.37 9.28 -21.39
N ALA A 134 -10.20 8.12 -22.02
CA ALA A 134 -11.01 7.72 -23.18
C ALA A 134 -12.48 7.48 -22.80
N MET A 135 -12.75 6.85 -21.67
CA MET A 135 -14.12 6.64 -21.18
C MET A 135 -14.82 7.96 -20.85
N THR A 136 -14.11 8.91 -20.21
CA THR A 136 -14.67 10.24 -19.92
C THR A 136 -14.96 11.01 -21.20
N ALA A 137 -14.04 11.00 -22.20
CA ALA A 137 -14.26 11.62 -23.49
C ALA A 137 -15.42 10.98 -24.25
N ALA A 138 -15.54 9.65 -24.21
CA ALA A 138 -16.68 8.93 -24.81
C ALA A 138 -18.02 9.27 -24.13
N GLY A 139 -18.03 9.37 -22.80
CA GLY A 139 -19.20 9.79 -22.05
C GLY A 139 -19.65 11.21 -22.41
N LEU A 140 -18.71 12.17 -22.46
CA LEU A 140 -19.00 13.55 -22.87
C LEU A 140 -19.47 13.63 -24.33
N ALA A 141 -18.83 12.89 -25.23
CA ALA A 141 -19.23 12.86 -26.64
C ALA A 141 -20.70 12.40 -26.82
N ARG A 142 -21.11 11.39 -26.05
CA ARG A 142 -22.50 10.91 -26.04
C ARG A 142 -23.47 11.92 -25.41
N ALA A 143 -23.09 12.49 -24.27
CA ALA A 143 -23.95 13.44 -23.53
C ALA A 143 -24.20 14.73 -24.31
N HIS A 144 -23.20 15.22 -25.06
CA HIS A 144 -23.28 16.46 -25.82
C HIS A 144 -23.47 16.25 -27.33
N ALA A 145 -23.72 15.01 -27.79
CA ALA A 145 -23.88 14.64 -29.19
C ALA A 145 -22.78 15.22 -30.11
N CYS A 146 -21.52 15.24 -29.61
CA CYS A 146 -20.38 15.78 -30.32
C CYS A 146 -19.35 14.69 -30.69
N SER A 147 -18.42 15.06 -31.63
CA SER A 147 -17.36 14.13 -32.00
C SER A 147 -16.37 13.88 -30.86
N HIS A 148 -15.75 12.70 -30.84
CA HIS A 148 -14.69 12.35 -29.89
C HIS A 148 -13.54 13.38 -29.86
N ARG A 149 -13.14 13.89 -31.03
CA ARG A 149 -12.09 14.93 -31.10
C ARG A 149 -12.53 16.24 -30.44
N GLU A 150 -13.79 16.59 -30.59
CA GLU A 150 -14.38 17.77 -29.97
C GLU A 150 -14.47 17.61 -28.45
N ALA A 151 -14.89 16.45 -27.97
CA ALA A 151 -14.91 16.15 -26.53
C ALA A 151 -13.52 16.27 -25.89
N TRP A 152 -12.49 15.71 -26.53
CA TRP A 152 -11.11 15.87 -26.10
C TRP A 152 -10.67 17.33 -26.04
N ARG A 153 -10.94 18.11 -27.11
CA ARG A 153 -10.61 19.53 -27.15
C ARG A 153 -11.29 20.30 -26.02
N ARG A 154 -12.55 20.04 -25.75
CA ARG A 154 -13.31 20.67 -24.66
C ARG A 154 -12.75 20.33 -23.28
N ILE A 155 -12.35 19.07 -23.06
CA ILE A 155 -11.70 18.66 -21.80
C ILE A 155 -10.41 19.44 -21.58
N TRP A 156 -9.51 19.49 -22.59
CA TRP A 156 -8.23 20.17 -22.45
C TRP A 156 -8.34 21.70 -22.37
N ARG A 157 -9.32 22.29 -23.04
CA ARG A 157 -9.56 23.74 -22.98
C ARG A 157 -10.40 24.17 -21.79
N ASN A 158 -10.85 23.21 -20.98
CA ASN A 158 -11.72 23.48 -19.84
C ASN A 158 -13.02 24.20 -20.22
N GLU A 159 -13.55 23.87 -21.40
CA GLU A 159 -14.81 24.42 -21.94
C GLU A 159 -16.04 23.64 -21.49
N CYS A 160 -15.88 22.67 -20.56
CA CYS A 160 -16.94 21.91 -19.95
C CYS A 160 -17.40 22.57 -18.65
N ASP A 161 -18.67 22.36 -18.26
CA ASP A 161 -19.23 22.84 -16.97
C ASP A 161 -18.47 22.31 -15.76
N PHE A 162 -17.79 21.18 -15.92
CA PHE A 162 -16.96 20.55 -14.89
C PHE A 162 -15.50 20.51 -15.34
N ALA A 163 -14.58 20.77 -14.40
CA ALA A 163 -13.14 20.82 -14.66
C ALA A 163 -12.52 19.40 -14.84
N TRP A 164 -12.89 18.70 -15.90
CA TRP A 164 -12.42 17.33 -16.20
C TRP A 164 -10.91 17.25 -16.37
N ASN A 165 -10.27 18.29 -16.88
CA ASN A 165 -8.82 18.34 -17.02
C ASN A 165 -8.13 18.24 -15.63
N ALA A 166 -8.64 18.94 -14.62
CA ALA A 166 -8.10 18.88 -13.27
C ALA A 166 -8.32 17.49 -12.63
N VAL A 167 -9.48 16.87 -12.88
CA VAL A 167 -9.77 15.52 -12.39
C VAL A 167 -8.84 14.48 -13.05
N LEU A 168 -8.67 14.56 -14.36
CA LEU A 168 -7.76 13.66 -15.09
C LEU A 168 -6.30 13.87 -14.67
N ALA A 169 -5.87 15.11 -14.42
CA ALA A 169 -4.53 15.40 -13.92
C ALA A 169 -4.32 14.85 -12.50
N ALA A 170 -5.29 15.05 -11.60
CA ALA A 170 -5.25 14.48 -10.26
C ALA A 170 -5.23 12.95 -10.28
N MET A 171 -6.04 12.33 -11.14
CA MET A 171 -6.06 10.88 -11.34
C MET A 171 -4.72 10.38 -11.88
N ALA A 172 -4.09 11.07 -12.85
CA ALA A 172 -2.77 10.74 -13.34
C ALA A 172 -1.73 10.75 -12.20
N ALA A 173 -1.72 11.83 -11.42
CA ALA A 173 -0.80 11.95 -10.30
C ALA A 173 -0.99 10.83 -9.26
N LEU A 174 -2.23 10.50 -8.92
CA LEU A 174 -2.55 9.41 -7.99
C LEU A 174 -2.13 8.04 -8.55
N LEU A 175 -2.44 7.73 -9.81
CA LEU A 175 -2.07 6.46 -10.42
C LEU A 175 -0.55 6.31 -10.52
N LEU A 176 0.16 7.36 -10.96
CA LEU A 176 1.61 7.33 -11.10
C LEU A 176 2.33 7.26 -9.74
N LEU A 177 1.69 7.69 -8.65
CA LEU A 177 2.25 7.61 -7.31
C LEU A 177 1.89 6.27 -6.63
N LEU A 178 0.60 5.88 -6.65
CA LEU A 178 0.11 4.77 -5.84
C LEU A 178 0.40 3.41 -6.47
N LEU A 179 0.36 3.28 -7.81
CA LEU A 179 0.61 1.99 -8.45
C LEU A 179 2.05 1.48 -8.23
N PRO A 180 3.11 2.29 -8.42
CA PRO A 180 4.46 1.86 -8.09
C PRO A 180 4.63 1.45 -6.64
N VAL A 181 4.07 2.24 -5.72
CA VAL A 181 4.11 1.91 -4.29
C VAL A 181 3.39 0.58 -4.02
N ALA A 182 2.20 0.37 -4.57
CA ALA A 182 1.43 -0.86 -4.39
C ALA A 182 2.13 -2.10 -4.98
N MET A 183 2.71 -1.97 -6.17
CA MET A 183 3.44 -3.08 -6.80
C MET A 183 4.72 -3.44 -6.07
N LEU A 184 5.46 -2.45 -5.59
CA LEU A 184 6.67 -2.70 -4.81
C LEU A 184 6.34 -3.21 -3.40
N ALA A 185 5.26 -2.72 -2.78
CA ALA A 185 4.81 -3.17 -1.47
C ALA A 185 4.36 -4.64 -1.44
N ALA A 186 4.13 -5.26 -2.60
CA ALA A 186 3.82 -6.69 -2.68
C ALA A 186 4.97 -7.58 -2.20
N ASP A 187 6.23 -7.20 -2.49
CA ASP A 187 7.41 -8.03 -2.23
C ASP A 187 8.53 -7.34 -1.46
N TYR A 188 8.41 -6.03 -1.24
CA TYR A 188 9.41 -5.23 -0.53
C TYR A 188 8.76 -4.34 0.53
N HIS A 189 9.52 -3.99 1.55
CA HIS A 189 9.18 -2.88 2.46
C HIS A 189 9.57 -1.56 1.81
N VAL A 190 8.61 -0.88 1.15
CA VAL A 190 8.88 0.31 0.32
C VAL A 190 9.58 1.42 1.10
N PHE A 191 9.15 1.68 2.33
CA PHE A 191 9.75 2.65 3.25
C PHE A 191 10.57 1.99 4.36
N GLY A 192 10.87 0.69 4.19
CA GLY A 192 11.55 -0.07 5.23
C GLY A 192 10.65 -0.41 6.42
N THR A 193 11.27 -0.85 7.50
CA THR A 193 10.61 -1.21 8.75
C THR A 193 11.10 -0.33 9.89
N ASP A 194 10.30 -0.15 10.93
CA ASP A 194 10.68 0.57 12.13
C ASP A 194 11.53 -0.30 13.09
N LYS A 195 11.87 0.24 14.27
CA LYS A 195 12.66 -0.47 15.30
C LYS A 195 11.97 -1.74 15.83
N VAL A 196 10.65 -1.81 15.71
CA VAL A 196 9.84 -2.96 16.14
C VAL A 196 9.65 -3.96 14.99
N GLY A 197 10.16 -3.62 13.80
CA GLY A 197 10.03 -4.44 12.60
C GLY A 197 8.69 -4.30 11.88
N GLN A 198 7.86 -3.30 12.20
CA GLN A 198 6.61 -3.05 11.50
C GLN A 198 6.87 -2.26 10.21
N ASP A 199 6.06 -2.54 9.19
CA ASP A 199 6.14 -1.84 7.90
C ASP A 199 5.75 -0.37 8.06
N VAL A 200 6.67 0.53 7.67
CA VAL A 200 6.46 1.99 7.77
C VAL A 200 5.33 2.44 6.85
N LEU A 201 5.16 1.82 5.67
CA LEU A 201 4.05 2.14 4.77
C LEU A 201 2.69 1.90 5.43
N TYR A 202 2.53 0.80 6.16
CA TYR A 202 1.32 0.52 6.94
C TYR A 202 1.06 1.63 7.97
N GLN A 203 2.09 2.04 8.72
CA GLN A 203 1.97 3.09 9.73
C GLN A 203 1.59 4.44 9.11
N ILE A 204 2.18 4.79 7.96
CA ILE A 204 1.83 6.01 7.21
C ILE A 204 0.36 5.98 6.81
N LEU A 205 -0.11 4.89 6.18
CA LEU A 205 -1.49 4.78 5.74
C LEU A 205 -2.48 4.86 6.91
N LYS A 206 -2.14 4.28 8.06
CA LYS A 206 -2.96 4.35 9.26
C LYS A 206 -2.95 5.74 9.90
N SER A 207 -1.84 6.48 9.83
CA SER A 207 -1.72 7.83 10.40
C SER A 207 -2.40 8.92 9.57
N VAL A 208 -2.66 8.68 8.28
CA VAL A 208 -3.34 9.64 7.38
C VAL A 208 -4.67 10.13 7.97
N ARG A 209 -5.45 9.23 8.57
CA ARG A 209 -6.72 9.59 9.24
C ARG A 209 -6.51 10.66 10.31
N THR A 210 -5.56 10.44 11.21
CA THR A 210 -5.31 11.38 12.33
C THR A 210 -4.90 12.76 11.81
N ALA A 211 -3.99 12.78 10.82
CA ALA A 211 -3.55 14.03 10.21
C ALA A 211 -4.70 14.78 9.55
N LEU A 212 -5.58 14.07 8.86
CA LEU A 212 -6.74 14.65 8.19
C LEU A 212 -7.78 15.19 9.18
N VAL A 213 -8.08 14.44 10.25
CA VAL A 213 -9.01 14.90 11.30
C VAL A 213 -8.49 16.19 11.96
N ILE A 214 -7.21 16.20 12.34
CA ILE A 214 -6.59 17.37 12.94
C ILE A 214 -6.66 18.57 11.98
N GLY A 215 -6.28 18.38 10.71
CA GLY A 215 -6.32 19.44 9.70
C GLY A 215 -7.73 20.01 9.50
N LEU A 216 -8.75 19.12 9.41
CA LEU A 216 -10.14 19.53 9.23
C LEU A 216 -10.67 20.32 10.44
N VAL A 217 -10.46 19.76 11.65
CA VAL A 217 -10.91 20.42 12.89
C VAL A 217 -10.24 21.77 13.06
N THR A 218 -8.94 21.87 12.81
CA THR A 218 -8.21 23.15 12.90
C THR A 218 -8.79 24.18 11.92
N THR A 219 -9.10 23.76 10.69
CA THR A 219 -9.68 24.65 9.67
C THR A 219 -11.10 25.10 10.02
N LEU A 220 -11.87 24.25 10.72
CA LEU A 220 -13.24 24.61 11.15
C LEU A 220 -13.25 25.55 12.38
N VAL A 221 -12.21 25.48 13.22
CA VAL A 221 -12.11 26.29 14.45
C VAL A 221 -11.50 27.68 14.18
N MET A 222 -10.70 27.80 13.12
CA MET A 222 -10.15 29.08 12.66
C MET A 222 -11.15 29.87 11.81
#